data_2fc4332a04ef8466bbf877102cd330b1
#
_entry.id   2fc4332a04ef8466bbf877102cd330b1
#
_cell.length_a   1.000
_cell.length_b   1.000
_cell.length_c   1.000
_cell.angle_alpha   90.00
_cell.angle_beta   90.00
_cell.angle_gamma   90.00
#
_symmetry.space_group_name_H-M   'P 1'
#
loop_
_entity.id
_entity.type
_entity.pdbx_description
1 polymer ?
#
loop_
_entity_poly.entity_id
_entity_poly.type
_entity_poly.pdbx_seq_one_letter_code
_entity_poly.pdbx_strand_id
1 'polypeptide(L)'
;MTGTETHGGGTRPELLRIEGITKAYPGVVANSDVSFAIGEGEIHALLGENGAGKSTMVKMIYGLIRPDSGQMTLRGAAYQPGKPAEARRLGVAMVFQHFSLFEALNVAENVALGMENPPPMRELAARIRAVSEEYGLPLDPSRMVGDLSAGERQRVEIIR
;
A
#
# COMPACT_ATOMS: atom_id res chain seq x y z
N MET A 1 -20.73 17.13 4.12
CA MET A 1 -20.85 17.83 2.81
C MET A 1 -19.50 18.40 2.49
N THR A 2 -18.74 17.78 1.62
CA THR A 2 -17.52 18.39 1.09
C THR A 2 -17.41 17.96 -0.37
N GLY A 3 -17.52 18.96 -1.23
CA GLY A 3 -17.56 18.80 -2.66
C GLY A 3 -16.25 18.26 -3.22
N THR A 4 -16.36 17.33 -4.11
CA THR A 4 -15.31 16.85 -4.98
C THR A 4 -15.11 17.91 -6.07
N GLU A 5 -14.03 18.68 -6.02
CA GLU A 5 -13.60 19.48 -7.17
C GLU A 5 -12.95 18.53 -8.18
N THR A 6 -13.69 18.24 -9.23
CA THR A 6 -13.16 17.58 -10.43
C THR A 6 -12.39 18.60 -11.25
N HIS A 7 -11.05 18.55 -11.19
CA HIS A 7 -10.22 19.23 -12.19
C HIS A 7 -10.27 18.44 -13.50
N GLY A 8 -10.76 19.12 -14.54
CA GLY A 8 -10.93 18.59 -15.87
C GLY A 8 -9.60 18.20 -16.55
N GLY A 9 -9.59 17.04 -17.15
CA GLY A 9 -8.57 16.52 -18.04
C GLY A 9 -8.98 15.12 -18.43
N GLY A 10 -8.93 14.77 -19.70
CA GLY A 10 -9.41 13.56 -20.34
C GLY A 10 -9.58 12.34 -19.44
N THR A 11 -10.64 11.61 -19.62
CA THR A 11 -11.02 10.43 -18.81
C THR A 11 -9.88 9.40 -18.79
N ARG A 12 -9.06 9.46 -17.73
CA ARG A 12 -8.07 8.41 -17.48
C ARG A 12 -8.80 7.12 -17.20
N PRO A 13 -8.30 5.97 -17.67
CA PRO A 13 -8.87 4.68 -17.32
C PRO A 13 -8.96 4.57 -15.79
N GLU A 14 -10.08 4.10 -15.30
CA GLU A 14 -10.29 3.90 -13.89
C GLU A 14 -9.46 2.72 -13.39
N LEU A 15 -8.63 2.95 -12.38
CA LEU A 15 -7.78 1.94 -11.76
C LEU A 15 -8.50 1.25 -10.60
N LEU A 16 -9.02 2.02 -9.65
CA LEU A 16 -9.70 1.52 -8.46
C LEU A 16 -11.00 2.30 -8.26
N ARG A 17 -12.11 1.59 -8.07
CA ARG A 17 -13.38 2.16 -7.65
C ARG A 17 -13.81 1.56 -6.32
N ILE A 18 -14.31 2.41 -5.46
CA ILE A 18 -14.87 2.10 -4.16
C ILE A 18 -16.29 2.62 -4.14
N GLU A 19 -17.25 1.76 -3.78
CA GLU A 19 -18.69 2.09 -3.80
C GLU A 19 -19.36 1.65 -2.51
N GLY A 20 -19.92 2.61 -1.77
CA GLY A 20 -20.75 2.35 -0.59
C GLY A 20 -20.03 1.64 0.56
N ILE A 21 -18.70 1.78 0.64
CA ILE A 21 -17.91 1.08 1.66
C ILE A 21 -18.27 1.58 3.04
N THR A 22 -18.71 0.64 3.89
CA THR A 22 -19.01 0.87 5.29
C THR A 22 -18.19 -0.07 6.16
N LYS A 23 -17.66 0.46 7.27
CA LYS A 23 -16.97 -0.29 8.31
C LYS A 23 -17.31 0.27 9.68
N ALA A 24 -17.90 -0.59 10.54
CA ALA A 24 -18.22 -0.28 11.92
C ALA A 24 -17.38 -1.15 12.87
N TYR A 25 -17.09 -0.59 14.03
CA TYR A 25 -16.52 -1.28 15.18
C TYR A 25 -17.46 -1.06 16.38
N PRO A 26 -17.35 -1.85 17.46
CA PRO A 26 -18.15 -1.62 18.66
C PRO A 26 -18.04 -0.17 19.14
N GLY A 27 -19.16 0.56 19.10
CA GLY A 27 -19.23 1.94 19.55
C GLY A 27 -18.78 3.02 18.55
N VAL A 28 -18.28 2.66 17.36
CA VAL A 28 -17.84 3.67 16.36
C VAL A 28 -18.02 3.19 14.92
N VAL A 29 -18.56 4.06 14.06
CA VAL A 29 -18.59 3.84 12.63
C VAL A 29 -17.35 4.52 12.02
N ALA A 30 -16.37 3.72 11.59
CA ALA A 30 -15.12 4.23 11.03
C ALA A 30 -15.28 4.77 9.60
N ASN A 31 -16.09 4.10 8.79
CA ASN A 31 -16.44 4.53 7.43
C ASN A 31 -17.92 4.27 7.22
N SER A 32 -18.64 5.21 6.60
CA SER A 32 -20.07 5.12 6.33
C SER A 32 -20.33 5.54 4.90
N ASP A 33 -20.76 4.58 4.08
CA ASP A 33 -21.17 4.79 2.68
C ASP A 33 -20.14 5.60 1.85
N VAL A 34 -18.86 5.23 1.97
CA VAL A 34 -17.76 5.94 1.30
C VAL A 34 -17.62 5.46 -0.13
N SER A 35 -17.64 6.41 -1.08
CA SER A 35 -17.50 6.13 -2.51
C SER A 35 -16.52 7.11 -3.15
N PHE A 36 -15.57 6.61 -3.94
CA PHE A 36 -14.66 7.37 -4.79
C PHE A 36 -14.01 6.48 -5.83
N ALA A 37 -13.38 7.09 -6.82
CA ALA A 37 -12.61 6.38 -7.84
C ALA A 37 -11.22 7.01 -7.97
N ILE A 38 -10.25 6.19 -8.37
CA ILE A 38 -8.86 6.58 -8.63
C ILE A 38 -8.52 6.17 -10.06
N GLY A 39 -8.04 7.12 -10.87
CA GLY A 39 -7.58 6.89 -12.23
C GLY A 39 -6.15 6.36 -12.31
N GLU A 40 -5.78 5.78 -13.45
CA GLU A 40 -4.40 5.39 -13.71
C GLU A 40 -3.45 6.59 -13.70
N GLY A 41 -2.30 6.46 -13.01
CA GLY A 41 -1.31 7.54 -12.86
C GLY A 41 -1.80 8.73 -12.03
N GLU A 42 -2.87 8.56 -11.24
CA GLU A 42 -3.41 9.57 -10.35
C GLU A 42 -2.74 9.51 -8.97
N ILE A 43 -2.47 10.69 -8.39
CA ILE A 43 -2.15 10.84 -6.97
C ILE A 43 -3.43 11.27 -6.25
N HIS A 44 -4.01 10.36 -5.48
CA HIS A 44 -5.24 10.61 -4.74
C HIS A 44 -4.95 10.81 -3.24
N ALA A 45 -5.28 11.98 -2.70
CA ALA A 45 -5.08 12.30 -1.30
C ALA A 45 -6.34 12.00 -0.48
N LEU A 46 -6.21 11.14 0.53
CA LEU A 46 -7.28 10.86 1.49
C LEU A 46 -7.12 11.77 2.71
N LEU A 47 -7.91 12.83 2.78
CA LEU A 47 -7.84 13.84 3.83
C LEU A 47 -8.94 13.66 4.89
N GLY A 48 -8.67 14.12 6.10
CA GLY A 48 -9.60 14.09 7.22
C GLY A 48 -8.88 14.16 8.57
N GLU A 49 -9.62 14.43 9.64
CA GLU A 49 -9.11 14.48 11.01
C GLU A 49 -8.60 13.11 11.52
N ASN A 50 -7.90 13.12 12.65
CA ASN A 50 -7.49 11.87 13.30
C ASN A 50 -8.74 11.11 13.77
N GLY A 51 -8.79 9.82 13.46
CA GLY A 51 -9.97 9.00 13.71
C GLY A 51 -11.03 9.00 12.61
N ALA A 52 -10.90 9.79 11.55
CA ALA A 52 -11.86 9.87 10.42
C ALA A 52 -11.90 8.62 9.51
N GLY A 53 -11.38 7.47 9.93
CA GLY A 53 -11.47 6.23 9.15
C GLY A 53 -10.47 6.07 8.00
N LYS A 54 -9.55 7.03 7.77
CA LYS A 54 -8.56 6.97 6.66
C LYS A 54 -7.73 5.68 6.68
N SER A 55 -7.14 5.36 7.82
CA SER A 55 -6.32 4.14 7.97
C SER A 55 -7.16 2.87 7.83
N THR A 56 -8.43 2.90 8.23
CA THR A 56 -9.36 1.78 8.05
C THR A 56 -9.64 1.56 6.56
N MET A 57 -9.89 2.62 5.80
CA MET A 57 -10.10 2.56 4.35
C MET A 57 -8.88 1.95 3.64
N VAL A 58 -7.67 2.46 3.90
CA VAL A 58 -6.43 1.93 3.31
C VAL A 58 -6.21 0.46 3.69
N LYS A 59 -6.49 0.07 4.93
CA LYS A 59 -6.40 -1.33 5.37
C LYS A 59 -7.42 -2.23 4.67
N MET A 60 -8.62 -1.73 4.35
CA MET A 60 -9.60 -2.49 3.56
C MET A 60 -9.13 -2.67 2.11
N ILE A 61 -8.60 -1.62 1.49
CA ILE A 61 -8.02 -1.70 0.14
C ILE A 61 -6.86 -2.71 0.10
N TYR A 62 -6.03 -2.75 1.13
CA TYR A 62 -4.89 -3.69 1.19
C TYR A 62 -5.26 -5.11 1.67
N GLY A 63 -6.51 -5.37 2.06
CA GLY A 63 -6.96 -6.69 2.50
C GLY A 63 -6.58 -7.08 3.93
N LEU A 64 -6.25 -6.11 4.79
CA LEU A 64 -6.04 -6.33 6.22
C LEU A 64 -7.35 -6.38 7.02
N ILE A 65 -8.39 -5.72 6.51
CA ILE A 65 -9.71 -5.63 7.13
C ILE A 65 -10.74 -5.83 6.01
N ARG A 66 -11.84 -6.50 6.30
CA ARG A 66 -12.97 -6.59 5.36
C ARG A 66 -13.98 -5.50 5.64
N PRO A 67 -14.54 -4.84 4.62
CA PRO A 67 -15.70 -3.98 4.79
C PRO A 67 -16.91 -4.79 5.28
N ASP A 68 -17.84 -4.13 5.95
CA ASP A 68 -19.12 -4.74 6.36
C ASP A 68 -20.14 -4.67 5.22
N SER A 69 -20.07 -3.64 4.37
CA SER A 69 -20.86 -3.50 3.14
C SER A 69 -20.14 -2.66 2.10
N GLY A 70 -20.70 -2.61 0.89
CA GLY A 70 -20.11 -1.94 -0.27
C GLY A 70 -19.26 -2.87 -1.12
N GLN A 71 -18.69 -2.34 -2.17
CA GLN A 71 -17.88 -3.11 -3.11
C GLN A 71 -16.69 -2.30 -3.62
N MET A 72 -15.67 -3.02 -4.08
CA MET A 72 -14.50 -2.43 -4.75
C MET A 72 -14.30 -3.12 -6.10
N THR A 73 -13.81 -2.38 -7.08
CA THR A 73 -13.32 -2.93 -8.35
C THR A 73 -11.91 -2.41 -8.63
N LEU A 74 -11.05 -3.26 -9.18
CA LEU A 74 -9.71 -2.93 -9.63
C LEU A 74 -9.59 -3.24 -11.11
N ARG A 75 -9.27 -2.25 -11.92
CA ARG A 75 -9.28 -2.35 -13.41
C ARG A 75 -10.57 -2.98 -13.97
N GLY A 76 -11.71 -2.60 -13.40
CA GLY A 76 -13.03 -3.08 -13.78
C GLY A 76 -13.39 -4.51 -13.30
N ALA A 77 -12.48 -5.23 -12.64
CA ALA A 77 -12.76 -6.53 -12.06
C ALA A 77 -13.10 -6.41 -10.57
N ALA A 78 -13.98 -7.27 -10.05
CA ALA A 78 -14.31 -7.31 -8.64
C ALA A 78 -13.03 -7.46 -7.78
N TYR A 79 -12.89 -6.62 -6.76
CA TYR A 79 -11.71 -6.55 -5.91
C TYR A 79 -12.10 -6.64 -4.44
N GLN A 80 -11.84 -7.77 -3.82
CA GLN A 80 -12.15 -8.01 -2.41
C GLN A 80 -11.07 -8.89 -1.78
N PRO A 81 -9.84 -8.35 -1.59
CA PRO A 81 -8.76 -9.15 -1.06
C PRO A 81 -9.04 -9.58 0.38
N GLY A 82 -8.90 -10.87 0.64
CA GLY A 82 -9.06 -11.46 1.97
C GLY A 82 -7.82 -11.38 2.83
N LYS A 83 -6.66 -11.06 2.20
CA LYS A 83 -5.35 -10.92 2.84
C LYS A 83 -4.40 -10.09 1.97
N PRO A 84 -3.35 -9.47 2.56
CA PRO A 84 -2.37 -8.64 1.83
C PRO A 84 -1.67 -9.33 0.65
N ALA A 85 -1.43 -10.64 0.74
CA ALA A 85 -0.81 -11.39 -0.35
C ALA A 85 -1.66 -11.39 -1.64
N GLU A 86 -2.99 -11.37 -1.51
CA GLU A 86 -3.91 -11.25 -2.66
C GLU A 86 -3.85 -9.86 -3.28
N ALA A 87 -3.85 -8.82 -2.44
CA ALA A 87 -3.71 -7.44 -2.89
C ALA A 87 -2.38 -7.24 -3.66
N ARG A 88 -1.25 -7.74 -3.12
CA ARG A 88 0.05 -7.65 -3.79
C ARG A 88 0.08 -8.37 -5.15
N ARG A 89 -0.53 -9.56 -5.26
CA ARG A 89 -0.62 -10.28 -6.56
C ARG A 89 -1.40 -9.49 -7.60
N LEU A 90 -2.33 -8.66 -7.18
CA LEU A 90 -3.13 -7.79 -8.05
C LEU A 90 -2.47 -6.40 -8.27
N GLY A 91 -1.25 -6.19 -7.76
CA GLY A 91 -0.47 -4.98 -7.95
C GLY A 91 -0.78 -3.86 -6.95
N VAL A 92 -1.45 -4.16 -5.83
CA VAL A 92 -1.69 -3.20 -4.75
C VAL A 92 -0.65 -3.42 -3.65
N ALA A 93 0.17 -2.41 -3.39
CA ALA A 93 1.17 -2.39 -2.32
C ALA A 93 0.78 -1.37 -1.24
N MET A 94 1.38 -1.49 -0.07
CA MET A 94 1.15 -0.57 1.06
C MET A 94 2.48 -0.30 1.77
N VAL A 95 2.76 1.00 2.00
CA VAL A 95 3.84 1.43 2.88
C VAL A 95 3.22 1.79 4.23
N PHE A 96 3.73 1.19 5.30
CA PHE A 96 3.21 1.39 6.64
C PHE A 96 3.77 2.67 7.27
N GLN A 97 2.99 3.30 8.14
CA GLN A 97 3.40 4.50 8.88
C GLN A 97 4.54 4.19 9.89
N HIS A 98 4.53 3.00 10.46
CA HIS A 98 5.61 2.48 11.30
C HIS A 98 6.35 1.39 10.54
N PHE A 99 7.66 1.44 10.54
CA PHE A 99 8.48 0.44 9.84
C PHE A 99 8.19 -0.95 10.38
N SER A 100 7.86 -1.87 9.47
CA SER A 100 7.70 -3.30 9.78
C SER A 100 8.97 -4.08 9.45
N LEU A 101 10.13 -3.47 9.74
CA LEU A 101 11.45 -4.01 9.48
C LEU A 101 12.06 -4.64 10.73
N PHE A 102 12.80 -5.71 10.54
CA PHE A 102 13.58 -6.38 11.58
C PHE A 102 14.98 -5.78 11.61
N GLU A 103 15.32 -5.08 12.69
CA GLU A 103 16.62 -4.40 12.84
C GLU A 103 17.81 -5.34 12.87
N ALA A 104 17.60 -6.58 13.36
CA ALA A 104 18.61 -7.62 13.42
C ALA A 104 18.90 -8.31 12.09
N LEU A 105 18.21 -7.95 11.03
CA LEU A 105 18.39 -8.48 9.67
C LEU A 105 18.93 -7.41 8.74
N ASN A 106 19.64 -7.83 7.69
CA ASN A 106 20.06 -6.92 6.64
C ASN A 106 18.89 -6.55 5.69
N VAL A 107 19.12 -5.61 4.80
CA VAL A 107 18.11 -5.13 3.85
C VAL A 107 17.58 -6.26 2.97
N ALA A 108 18.46 -7.11 2.42
CA ALA A 108 18.03 -8.21 1.53
C ALA A 108 17.18 -9.25 2.28
N GLU A 109 17.53 -9.57 3.53
CA GLU A 109 16.76 -10.47 4.38
C GLU A 109 15.37 -9.89 4.71
N ASN A 110 15.29 -8.59 5.02
CA ASN A 110 14.01 -7.92 5.25
C ASN A 110 13.12 -7.93 4.00
N VAL A 111 13.67 -7.72 2.82
CA VAL A 111 12.93 -7.81 1.55
C VAL A 111 12.45 -9.25 1.32
N ALA A 112 13.30 -10.24 1.55
CA ALA A 112 12.95 -11.66 1.40
C ALA A 112 11.75 -12.08 2.26
N LEU A 113 11.64 -11.57 3.49
CA LEU A 113 10.50 -11.84 4.38
C LEU A 113 9.15 -11.39 3.80
N GLY A 114 9.13 -10.43 2.89
CA GLY A 114 7.93 -9.97 2.19
C GLY A 114 7.51 -10.86 1.02
N MET A 115 8.33 -11.84 0.63
CA MET A 115 8.14 -12.67 -0.57
C MET A 115 7.67 -14.07 -0.20
N GLU A 116 6.74 -14.64 -0.98
CA GLU A 116 6.30 -16.04 -0.79
C GLU A 116 7.41 -17.04 -1.19
N ASN A 117 8.16 -16.73 -2.26
CA ASN A 117 9.25 -17.56 -2.78
C ASN A 117 10.43 -16.65 -3.15
N PRO A 118 11.26 -16.24 -2.18
CA PRO A 118 12.41 -15.39 -2.48
C PRO A 118 13.44 -16.14 -3.34
N PRO A 119 14.04 -15.49 -4.33
CA PRO A 119 15.17 -16.06 -5.07
C PRO A 119 16.40 -16.20 -4.16
N PRO A 120 17.47 -16.88 -4.61
CA PRO A 120 18.73 -16.92 -3.87
C PRO A 120 19.19 -15.51 -3.46
N MET A 121 19.69 -15.35 -2.23
CA MET A 121 20.01 -14.05 -1.63
C MET A 121 20.95 -13.20 -2.49
N ARG A 122 21.90 -13.82 -3.22
CA ARG A 122 22.79 -13.13 -4.14
C ARG A 122 22.03 -12.46 -5.31
N GLU A 123 21.05 -13.17 -5.86
CA GLU A 123 20.20 -12.66 -6.95
C GLU A 123 19.28 -11.58 -6.43
N LEU A 124 18.64 -11.80 -5.26
CA LEU A 124 17.79 -10.81 -4.63
C LEU A 124 18.55 -9.51 -4.35
N ALA A 125 19.76 -9.61 -3.82
CA ALA A 125 20.61 -8.44 -3.56
C ALA A 125 20.94 -7.67 -4.84
N ALA A 126 21.21 -8.36 -5.95
CA ALA A 126 21.44 -7.72 -7.25
C ALA A 126 20.18 -7.00 -7.76
N ARG A 127 18.99 -7.62 -7.62
CA ARG A 127 17.71 -7.02 -8.00
C ARG A 127 17.39 -5.79 -7.15
N ILE A 128 17.62 -5.85 -5.83
CA ILE A 128 17.41 -4.70 -4.94
C ILE A 128 18.27 -3.52 -5.36
N ARG A 129 19.57 -3.73 -5.67
CA ARG A 129 20.43 -2.65 -6.17
C ARG A 129 19.89 -2.05 -7.47
N ALA A 130 19.59 -2.88 -8.45
CA ALA A 130 19.10 -2.42 -9.75
C ALA A 130 17.80 -1.61 -9.61
N VAL A 131 16.81 -2.12 -8.89
CA VAL A 131 15.52 -1.42 -8.69
C VAL A 131 15.72 -0.14 -7.87
N SER A 132 16.51 -0.19 -6.80
CA SER A 132 16.73 1.00 -5.97
C SER A 132 17.47 2.11 -6.70
N GLU A 133 18.41 1.78 -7.59
CA GLU A 133 19.08 2.75 -8.47
C GLU A 133 18.13 3.31 -9.52
N GLU A 134 17.33 2.48 -10.18
CA GLU A 134 16.35 2.88 -11.19
C GLU A 134 15.37 3.94 -10.66
N TYR A 135 14.91 3.76 -9.41
CA TYR A 135 13.98 4.71 -8.77
C TYR A 135 14.67 5.85 -8.00
N GLY A 136 16.00 5.97 -8.09
CA GLY A 136 16.75 7.02 -7.37
C GLY A 136 16.72 6.87 -5.83
N LEU A 137 16.53 5.66 -5.34
CA LEU A 137 16.46 5.31 -3.92
C LEU A 137 17.58 4.32 -3.53
N PRO A 138 18.88 4.64 -3.77
CA PRO A 138 19.95 3.67 -3.64
C PRO A 138 19.99 3.02 -2.26
N LEU A 139 20.11 1.68 -2.25
CA LEU A 139 20.20 0.84 -1.07
C LEU A 139 21.37 -0.15 -1.20
N ASP A 140 22.08 -0.37 -0.10
CA ASP A 140 23.00 -1.50 0.03
C ASP A 140 22.28 -2.68 0.68
N PRO A 141 22.05 -3.78 -0.07
CA PRO A 141 21.33 -4.96 0.44
C PRO A 141 22.02 -5.65 1.62
N SER A 142 23.31 -5.44 1.81
CA SER A 142 24.10 -6.08 2.88
C SER A 142 24.08 -5.34 4.21
N ARG A 143 23.65 -4.06 4.23
CA ARG A 143 23.61 -3.28 5.48
C ARG A 143 22.54 -3.78 6.43
N MET A 144 22.89 -3.80 7.71
CA MET A 144 21.93 -4.11 8.78
C MET A 144 20.89 -3.00 8.89
N VAL A 145 19.62 -3.37 9.02
CA VAL A 145 18.53 -2.39 9.12
C VAL A 145 18.63 -1.57 10.41
N GLY A 146 19.18 -2.14 11.47
CA GLY A 146 19.44 -1.42 12.73
C GLY A 146 20.35 -0.20 12.55
N ASP A 147 21.28 -0.24 11.58
CA ASP A 147 22.26 0.83 11.32
C ASP A 147 21.75 1.88 10.31
N LEU A 148 20.53 1.71 9.82
CA LEU A 148 19.94 2.62 8.84
C LEU A 148 19.27 3.82 9.52
N SER A 149 19.42 5.00 8.91
CA SER A 149 18.62 6.18 9.23
C SER A 149 17.13 5.95 8.93
N ALA A 150 16.27 6.77 9.51
CA ALA A 150 14.82 6.69 9.25
C ALA A 150 14.48 6.81 7.74
N GLY A 151 15.18 7.70 7.01
CA GLY A 151 14.99 7.85 5.56
C GLY A 151 15.45 6.62 4.77
N GLU A 152 16.54 5.96 5.17
CA GLU A 152 16.98 4.71 4.55
C GLU A 152 16.01 3.57 4.85
N ARG A 153 15.49 3.45 6.08
CA ARG A 153 14.46 2.47 6.44
C ARG A 153 13.19 2.66 5.61
N GLN A 154 12.78 3.90 5.36
CA GLN A 154 11.66 4.20 4.48
C GLN A 154 11.90 3.73 3.06
N ARG A 155 13.12 3.89 2.52
CA ARG A 155 13.48 3.35 1.19
C ARG A 155 13.36 1.83 1.16
N VAL A 156 13.80 1.14 2.21
CA VAL A 156 13.66 -0.33 2.32
C VAL A 156 12.18 -0.73 2.25
N GLU A 157 11.29 -0.03 2.96
CA GLU A 157 9.84 -0.29 2.90
C GLU A 157 9.24 -0.06 1.52
N ILE A 158 9.74 0.93 0.77
CA ILE A 158 9.26 1.23 -0.59
C ILE A 158 9.72 0.16 -1.59
N ILE A 159 10.95 -0.33 -1.44
CA ILE A 159 11.55 -1.33 -2.35
C ILE A 159 11.08 -2.76 -2.04
N ARG A 160 10.65 -3.04 -0.81
CA ARG A 160 10.13 -4.33 -0.36
C ARG A 160 8.74 -4.63 -0.92
#